data_11ccf4b973799b1b889251563607a3a9
#
_entry.id   11ccf4b973799b1b889251563607a3a9
#
_cell.length_a   1.000
_cell.length_b   1.000
_cell.length_c   1.000
_cell.angle_alpha   90.00
_cell.angle_beta   90.00
_cell.angle_gamma   90.00
#
_symmetry.space_group_name_H-M   'P 1'
#
loop_
_entity.id
_entity.type
_entity.pdbx_description
1 polymer ?
#
loop_
_entity_poly.entity_id
_entity_poly.type
_entity_poly.pdbx_seq_one_letter_code
_entity_poly.pdbx_strand_id
1 'polypeptide(L)'
;MTASTDFAGQVVPDSAAISRRFRRQDRLFFLLTLGSATLVVALLLAILVVLAIEAWPTFSTFGLSFLWGTTWSAPRDIYGALPAVLGTLISSFIAMLIAVPLSVGIAVFLTELCPARLRRPLGTAIELLAGVPSIIYGIVGLFVLVPLMQSTILPVLMATVGQLPLIGRLFQAPAPGIGLLTASFVLSVMILPFITAITRDVFNTVPVMLRESAYGMGMTTWEVVRHIIIPYTRLGMVGGIMLGLGRALGETMAVTFVVGSVTRLQTSIISPSTTISAQIANSFGDADGLQLSSLIALGLILFVLSFCVLALAKWLIGRTDSF
;
A
#
# COMPACT_ATOMS: atom_id res chain seq x y z
N MET A 1 -7.83 -29.25 53.67
CA MET A 1 -6.76 -28.34 53.27
C MET A 1 -5.44 -28.91 53.79
N THR A 2 -4.79 -29.78 53.04
CA THR A 2 -3.55 -30.43 53.47
C THR A 2 -2.44 -29.81 52.62
N ALA A 3 -1.67 -28.90 53.20
CA ALA A 3 -0.45 -28.38 52.61
C ALA A 3 0.63 -29.48 52.68
N SER A 4 1.12 -29.92 51.52
CA SER A 4 2.29 -30.79 51.49
C SER A 4 3.53 -29.93 51.72
N THR A 5 4.28 -30.25 52.77
CA THR A 5 5.59 -29.63 53.06
C THR A 5 6.68 -30.47 52.43
N ASP A 6 7.59 -29.85 51.70
CA ASP A 6 8.79 -30.48 51.17
C ASP A 6 9.86 -30.66 52.27
N PHE A 7 10.87 -31.49 52.03
CA PHE A 7 11.94 -31.84 52.97
C PHE A 7 12.70 -30.64 53.57
N ALA A 8 12.48 -29.42 53.09
CA ALA A 8 13.08 -28.17 53.58
C ALA A 8 12.11 -27.27 54.36
N GLY A 9 10.86 -27.72 54.70
CA GLY A 9 9.90 -26.90 55.43
C GLY A 9 9.32 -25.71 54.64
N GLN A 10 9.53 -25.64 53.35
CA GLN A 10 8.93 -24.62 52.48
C GLN A 10 7.52 -25.04 52.06
N VAL A 11 6.54 -24.15 52.29
CA VAL A 11 5.17 -24.33 51.85
C VAL A 11 5.17 -24.32 50.32
N VAL A 12 5.05 -25.50 49.69
CA VAL A 12 4.87 -25.60 48.23
C VAL A 12 3.49 -25.05 47.87
N PRO A 13 3.40 -23.99 47.10
CA PRO A 13 2.10 -23.45 46.69
C PRO A 13 1.30 -24.53 45.96
N ASP A 14 0.03 -24.66 46.27
CA ASP A 14 -0.88 -25.63 45.63
C ASP A 14 -0.84 -25.47 44.13
N SER A 15 -0.13 -26.37 43.43
CA SER A 15 0.06 -26.36 41.99
C SER A 15 -1.27 -26.38 41.23
N ALA A 16 -2.31 -26.96 41.82
CA ALA A 16 -3.67 -27.01 41.27
C ALA A 16 -4.39 -25.63 41.38
N ALA A 17 -4.12 -24.85 42.42
CA ALA A 17 -4.66 -23.51 42.59
C ALA A 17 -3.96 -22.53 41.62
N ILE A 18 -2.65 -22.64 41.48
CA ILE A 18 -1.82 -21.87 40.54
C ILE A 18 -2.28 -22.17 39.10
N SER A 19 -2.45 -23.43 38.73
CA SER A 19 -2.86 -23.85 37.41
C SER A 19 -4.30 -23.37 37.06
N ARG A 20 -5.20 -23.36 38.06
CA ARG A 20 -6.59 -22.82 37.86
C ARG A 20 -6.61 -21.32 37.62
N ARG A 21 -5.74 -20.58 38.34
CA ARG A 21 -5.63 -19.10 38.13
C ARG A 21 -5.07 -18.76 36.75
N PHE A 22 -4.02 -19.45 36.31
CA PHE A 22 -3.45 -19.27 34.97
C PHE A 22 -4.45 -19.66 33.87
N ARG A 23 -5.20 -20.75 34.06
CA ARG A 23 -6.24 -21.17 33.09
C ARG A 23 -7.39 -20.16 32.98
N ARG A 24 -7.73 -19.46 34.07
CA ARG A 24 -8.73 -18.37 34.02
C ARG A 24 -8.20 -17.14 33.30
N GLN A 25 -6.94 -16.77 33.56
CA GLN A 25 -6.28 -15.65 32.89
C GLN A 25 -6.12 -15.93 31.39
N ASP A 26 -5.70 -17.12 31.03
CA ASP A 26 -5.61 -17.59 29.65
C ASP A 26 -6.96 -17.53 28.93
N ARG A 27 -8.01 -17.99 29.57
CA ARG A 27 -9.35 -17.94 29.00
C ARG A 27 -9.86 -16.51 28.84
N LEU A 28 -9.60 -15.64 29.80
CA LEU A 28 -9.92 -14.20 29.70
C LEU A 28 -9.16 -13.54 28.55
N PHE A 29 -7.86 -13.80 28.48
CA PHE A 29 -7.02 -13.31 27.41
C PHE A 29 -7.51 -13.79 26.03
N PHE A 30 -7.80 -15.09 25.89
CA PHE A 30 -8.38 -15.65 24.67
C PHE A 30 -9.70 -14.99 24.29
N LEU A 31 -10.63 -14.80 25.24
CA LEU A 31 -11.92 -14.16 24.99
C LEU A 31 -11.78 -12.69 24.60
N LEU A 32 -10.86 -11.95 25.24
CA LEU A 32 -10.59 -10.56 24.88
C LEU A 32 -10.00 -10.47 23.48
N THR A 33 -9.03 -11.32 23.15
CA THR A 33 -8.40 -11.35 21.83
C THR A 33 -9.40 -11.76 20.74
N LEU A 34 -10.21 -12.79 20.99
CA LEU A 34 -11.26 -13.22 20.10
C LEU A 34 -12.33 -12.13 19.91
N GLY A 35 -12.74 -11.48 21.01
CA GLY A 35 -13.69 -10.38 20.98
C GLY A 35 -13.18 -9.19 20.16
N SER A 36 -11.92 -8.82 20.36
CA SER A 36 -11.26 -7.75 19.58
C SER A 36 -11.20 -8.10 18.09
N ALA A 37 -10.79 -9.33 17.76
CA ALA A 37 -10.74 -9.79 16.38
C ALA A 37 -12.14 -9.80 15.73
N THR A 38 -13.14 -10.32 16.45
CA THR A 38 -14.54 -10.34 15.98
C THR A 38 -15.09 -8.93 15.78
N LEU A 39 -14.76 -8.00 16.69
CA LEU A 39 -15.18 -6.60 16.59
C LEU A 39 -14.62 -5.95 15.32
N VAL A 40 -13.33 -6.15 15.01
CA VAL A 40 -12.72 -5.59 13.79
C VAL A 40 -13.41 -6.13 12.54
N VAL A 41 -13.65 -7.44 12.47
CA VAL A 41 -14.36 -8.06 11.32
C VAL A 41 -15.79 -7.53 11.23
N ALA A 42 -16.51 -7.41 12.35
CA ALA A 42 -17.86 -6.87 12.39
C ALA A 42 -17.93 -5.42 11.92
N LEU A 43 -16.96 -4.57 12.32
CA LEU A 43 -16.87 -3.18 11.87
C LEU A 43 -16.60 -3.10 10.35
N LEU A 44 -15.70 -3.92 9.82
CA LEU A 44 -15.44 -3.97 8.38
C LEU A 44 -16.67 -4.39 7.58
N LEU A 45 -17.40 -5.40 8.06
CA LEU A 45 -18.65 -5.83 7.44
C LEU A 45 -19.75 -4.76 7.55
N ALA A 46 -19.85 -4.08 8.69
CA ALA A 46 -20.81 -2.99 8.89
C ALA A 46 -20.52 -1.83 7.90
N ILE A 47 -19.26 -1.42 7.74
CA ILE A 47 -18.84 -0.41 6.75
C ILE A 47 -19.24 -0.85 5.33
N LEU A 48 -18.94 -2.09 4.96
CA LEU A 48 -19.28 -2.62 3.64
C LEU A 48 -20.80 -2.60 3.39
N VAL A 49 -21.61 -3.00 4.39
CA VAL A 49 -23.08 -2.99 4.30
C VAL A 49 -23.60 -1.56 4.15
N VAL A 50 -23.12 -0.62 4.96
CA VAL A 50 -23.50 0.80 4.86
C VAL A 50 -23.14 1.37 3.49
N LEU A 51 -21.92 1.14 3.00
CA LEU A 51 -21.51 1.57 1.65
C LEU A 51 -22.40 0.96 0.57
N ALA A 52 -22.80 -0.30 0.69
CA ALA A 52 -23.67 -0.97 -0.27
C ALA A 52 -25.09 -0.38 -0.27
N ILE A 53 -25.64 -0.07 0.91
CA ILE A 53 -26.97 0.54 1.04
C ILE A 53 -26.97 1.95 0.46
N GLU A 54 -26.01 2.79 0.82
CA GLU A 54 -25.90 4.17 0.36
C GLU A 54 -25.52 4.29 -1.13
N ALA A 55 -24.82 3.29 -1.70
CA ALA A 55 -24.52 3.20 -3.12
C ALA A 55 -25.71 2.69 -3.97
N TRP A 56 -26.73 2.12 -3.35
CA TRP A 56 -27.85 1.50 -4.05
C TRP A 56 -28.57 2.44 -5.05
N PRO A 57 -28.85 3.72 -4.73
CA PRO A 57 -29.47 4.65 -5.70
C PRO A 57 -28.69 4.78 -7.01
N THR A 58 -27.36 4.79 -6.94
CA THR A 58 -26.50 4.85 -8.15
C THR A 58 -26.63 3.58 -8.98
N PHE A 59 -26.57 2.42 -8.37
CA PHE A 59 -26.70 1.14 -9.08
C PHE A 59 -28.10 0.90 -9.60
N SER A 60 -29.15 1.40 -8.93
CA SER A 60 -30.53 1.31 -9.41
C SER A 60 -30.77 2.24 -10.64
N THR A 61 -30.07 3.38 -10.70
CA THR A 61 -30.21 4.37 -11.80
C THR A 61 -29.36 3.99 -13.00
N PHE A 62 -28.08 3.68 -12.79
CA PHE A 62 -27.13 3.43 -13.88
C PHE A 62 -26.84 1.95 -14.11
N GLY A 63 -27.23 1.06 -13.20
CA GLY A 63 -26.90 -0.35 -13.28
C GLY A 63 -25.39 -0.59 -13.32
N LEU A 64 -24.98 -1.65 -14.00
CA LEU A 64 -23.55 -1.98 -14.21
C LEU A 64 -22.86 -1.02 -15.19
N SER A 65 -23.61 -0.20 -15.96
CA SER A 65 -23.01 0.79 -16.88
C SER A 65 -22.23 1.87 -16.14
N PHE A 66 -22.49 2.09 -14.84
CA PHE A 66 -21.69 2.94 -13.97
C PHE A 66 -20.20 2.56 -13.97
N LEU A 67 -19.88 1.27 -13.98
CA LEU A 67 -18.50 0.77 -13.95
C LEU A 67 -17.72 1.13 -15.22
N TRP A 68 -18.40 1.18 -16.36
CA TRP A 68 -17.81 1.44 -17.68
C TRP A 68 -18.01 2.87 -18.15
N GLY A 69 -18.80 3.65 -17.44
CA GLY A 69 -19.03 5.06 -17.74
C GLY A 69 -17.73 5.86 -17.73
N THR A 70 -17.51 6.65 -18.80
CA THR A 70 -16.29 7.45 -19.00
C THR A 70 -16.48 8.93 -18.66
N THR A 71 -17.72 9.34 -18.32
CA THR A 71 -18.08 10.73 -18.08
C THR A 71 -18.55 10.92 -16.66
N TRP A 72 -18.09 11.99 -16.02
CA TRP A 72 -18.56 12.45 -14.73
C TRP A 72 -18.99 13.90 -14.86
N SER A 73 -20.28 14.20 -14.70
CA SER A 73 -20.85 15.53 -14.84
C SER A 73 -21.98 15.75 -13.83
N ALA A 74 -21.69 16.47 -12.74
CA ALA A 74 -22.67 16.81 -11.72
C ALA A 74 -23.87 17.62 -12.28
N PRO A 75 -23.67 18.63 -13.20
CA PRO A 75 -24.80 19.39 -13.73
C PRO A 75 -25.76 18.59 -14.62
N ARG A 76 -25.36 17.40 -15.08
CA ARG A 76 -26.17 16.51 -15.95
C ARG A 76 -26.61 15.24 -15.26
N ASP A 77 -26.26 15.06 -13.99
CA ASP A 77 -26.48 13.82 -13.23
C ASP A 77 -26.00 12.56 -13.96
N ILE A 78 -24.84 12.65 -14.65
CA ILE A 78 -24.22 11.52 -15.35
C ILE A 78 -22.93 11.17 -14.62
N TYR A 79 -22.85 9.96 -14.10
CA TYR A 79 -21.71 9.50 -13.32
C TYR A 79 -21.16 8.18 -13.85
N GLY A 80 -19.83 8.12 -14.00
CA GLY A 80 -19.11 6.93 -14.46
C GLY A 80 -17.82 6.73 -13.68
N ALA A 81 -17.53 5.48 -13.30
CA ALA A 81 -16.42 5.13 -12.42
C ALA A 81 -15.09 4.91 -13.17
N LEU A 82 -15.14 4.60 -14.49
CA LEU A 82 -13.98 4.10 -15.22
C LEU A 82 -12.74 4.99 -15.15
N PRO A 83 -12.81 6.33 -15.33
CA PRO A 83 -11.64 7.19 -15.28
C PRO A 83 -10.94 7.14 -13.91
N ALA A 84 -11.71 7.17 -12.82
CA ALA A 84 -11.21 7.13 -11.45
C ALA A 84 -10.61 5.76 -11.10
N VAL A 85 -11.24 4.67 -11.54
CA VAL A 85 -10.73 3.30 -11.35
C VAL A 85 -9.41 3.10 -12.08
N LEU A 86 -9.35 3.48 -13.37
CA LEU A 86 -8.12 3.37 -14.16
C LEU A 86 -7.02 4.26 -13.60
N GLY A 87 -7.34 5.49 -13.18
CA GLY A 87 -6.37 6.37 -12.55
C GLY A 87 -5.76 5.76 -11.29
N THR A 88 -6.58 5.16 -10.43
CA THR A 88 -6.11 4.48 -9.21
C THR A 88 -5.22 3.28 -9.53
N LEU A 89 -5.62 2.43 -10.47
CA LEU A 89 -4.85 1.25 -10.83
C LEU A 89 -3.52 1.60 -11.49
N ILE A 90 -3.53 2.52 -12.46
CA ILE A 90 -2.33 2.92 -13.21
C ILE A 90 -1.35 3.65 -12.28
N SER A 91 -1.83 4.60 -11.46
CA SER A 91 -0.95 5.33 -10.53
C SER A 91 -0.30 4.41 -9.50
N SER A 92 -1.07 3.50 -8.91
CA SER A 92 -0.56 2.53 -7.96
C SER A 92 0.42 1.54 -8.61
N PHE A 93 0.13 1.06 -9.82
CA PHE A 93 1.01 0.17 -10.55
C PHE A 93 2.35 0.82 -10.88
N ILE A 94 2.35 2.04 -11.43
CA ILE A 94 3.58 2.79 -11.74
C ILE A 94 4.36 3.09 -10.45
N ALA A 95 3.67 3.51 -9.38
CA ALA A 95 4.32 3.77 -8.10
C ALA A 95 5.00 2.52 -7.54
N MET A 96 4.36 1.35 -7.59
CA MET A 96 4.95 0.08 -7.15
C MET A 96 6.11 -0.35 -8.03
N LEU A 97 6.02 -0.16 -9.35
CA LEU A 97 7.09 -0.50 -10.29
C LEU A 97 8.39 0.27 -9.98
N ILE A 98 8.27 1.50 -9.49
CA ILE A 98 9.40 2.33 -9.07
C ILE A 98 9.83 2.00 -7.64
N ALA A 99 8.88 1.96 -6.70
CA ALA A 99 9.18 1.86 -5.28
C ALA A 99 9.72 0.50 -4.87
N VAL A 100 9.20 -0.62 -5.43
CA VAL A 100 9.62 -1.96 -5.01
C VAL A 100 11.10 -2.23 -5.27
N PRO A 101 11.64 -2.06 -6.50
CA PRO A 101 13.05 -2.34 -6.74
C PRO A 101 13.97 -1.41 -5.94
N LEU A 102 13.60 -0.13 -5.80
CA LEU A 102 14.38 0.81 -5.00
C LEU A 102 14.36 0.45 -3.52
N SER A 103 13.21 0.09 -2.98
CA SER A 103 13.07 -0.30 -1.56
C SER A 103 13.86 -1.56 -1.24
N VAL A 104 13.79 -2.57 -2.10
CA VAL A 104 14.58 -3.81 -1.94
C VAL A 104 16.08 -3.49 -2.03
N GLY A 105 16.51 -2.66 -3.00
CA GLY A 105 17.90 -2.23 -3.13
C GLY A 105 18.41 -1.50 -1.89
N ILE A 106 17.63 -0.57 -1.33
CA ILE A 106 17.98 0.15 -0.11
C ILE A 106 18.01 -0.81 1.10
N ALA A 107 17.08 -1.76 1.20
CA ALA A 107 17.09 -2.76 2.26
C ALA A 107 18.35 -3.64 2.19
N VAL A 108 18.73 -4.13 1.01
CA VAL A 108 19.99 -4.86 0.79
C VAL A 108 21.20 -4.01 1.19
N PHE A 109 21.24 -2.74 0.75
CA PHE A 109 22.32 -1.85 1.14
C PHE A 109 22.43 -1.72 2.66
N LEU A 110 21.33 -1.50 3.36
CA LEU A 110 21.31 -1.31 4.82
C LEU A 110 21.69 -2.57 5.59
N THR A 111 21.35 -3.77 5.10
CA THR A 111 21.60 -5.02 5.82
C THR A 111 22.99 -5.59 5.53
N GLU A 112 23.44 -5.51 4.26
CA GLU A 112 24.66 -6.22 3.82
C GLU A 112 25.84 -5.30 3.56
N LEU A 113 25.63 -4.09 3.01
CA LEU A 113 26.71 -3.23 2.53
C LEU A 113 27.01 -2.04 3.44
N CYS A 114 26.03 -1.60 4.22
CA CYS A 114 26.15 -0.40 5.05
C CYS A 114 27.12 -0.60 6.21
N PRO A 115 28.09 0.31 6.41
CA PRO A 115 28.96 0.29 7.59
C PRO A 115 28.14 0.30 8.89
N ALA A 116 28.57 -0.48 9.90
CA ALA A 116 27.85 -0.66 11.16
C ALA A 116 27.50 0.68 11.86
N ARG A 117 28.38 1.70 11.72
CA ARG A 117 28.17 3.03 12.31
C ARG A 117 27.00 3.79 11.69
N LEU A 118 26.71 3.59 10.38
CA LEU A 118 25.67 4.29 9.63
C LEU A 118 24.36 3.49 9.55
N ARG A 119 24.38 2.19 9.80
CA ARG A 119 23.21 1.30 9.69
C ARG A 119 22.06 1.74 10.59
N ARG A 120 22.34 2.08 11.85
CA ARG A 120 21.30 2.54 12.80
C ARG A 120 20.72 3.91 12.39
N PRO A 121 21.53 4.99 12.23
CA PRO A 121 20.99 6.30 11.92
C PRO A 121 20.22 6.33 10.59
N LEU A 122 20.70 5.65 9.54
CA LEU A 122 19.98 5.57 8.26
C LEU A 122 18.69 4.76 8.39
N GLY A 123 18.70 3.65 9.13
CA GLY A 123 17.48 2.88 9.41
C GLY A 123 16.42 3.71 10.11
N THR A 124 16.81 4.42 11.19
CA THR A 124 15.90 5.32 11.91
C THR A 124 15.39 6.47 11.02
N ALA A 125 16.24 7.04 10.16
CA ALA A 125 15.82 8.08 9.22
C ALA A 125 14.73 7.57 8.24
N ILE A 126 14.86 6.35 7.74
CA ILE A 126 13.86 5.73 6.86
C ILE A 126 12.55 5.45 7.62
N GLU A 127 12.63 4.98 8.86
CA GLU A 127 11.45 4.78 9.71
C GLU A 127 10.71 6.11 9.98
N LEU A 128 11.44 7.18 10.25
CA LEU A 128 10.86 8.51 10.44
C LEU A 128 10.20 9.03 9.16
N LEU A 129 10.82 8.80 7.99
CA LEU A 129 10.21 9.16 6.70
C LEU A 129 8.92 8.38 6.44
N ALA A 130 8.85 7.09 6.84
CA ALA A 130 7.62 6.31 6.72
C ALA A 130 6.46 6.86 7.56
N GLY A 131 6.76 7.58 8.67
CA GLY A 131 5.80 8.24 9.55
C GLY A 131 5.36 9.64 9.12
N VAL A 132 5.95 10.22 8.07
CA VAL A 132 5.59 11.56 7.59
C VAL A 132 4.14 11.54 7.05
N PRO A 133 3.28 12.52 7.44
CA PRO A 133 1.93 12.65 6.91
C PRO A 133 1.91 12.77 5.37
N SER A 134 1.02 12.04 4.70
CA SER A 134 0.96 11.99 3.23
C SER A 134 0.72 13.35 2.57
N ILE A 135 0.01 14.25 3.26
CA ILE A 135 -0.23 15.61 2.78
C ILE A 135 1.08 16.38 2.51
N ILE A 136 2.12 16.15 3.31
CA ILE A 136 3.43 16.81 3.13
C ILE A 136 4.06 16.37 1.80
N TYR A 137 3.99 15.08 1.47
CA TYR A 137 4.45 14.57 0.17
C TYR A 137 3.67 15.20 -0.98
N GLY A 138 2.36 15.39 -0.83
CA GLY A 138 1.51 16.06 -1.81
C GLY A 138 1.90 17.52 -2.03
N ILE A 139 2.12 18.28 -0.96
CA ILE A 139 2.54 19.69 -1.03
C ILE A 139 3.93 19.82 -1.65
N VAL A 140 4.90 19.02 -1.22
CA VAL A 140 6.24 18.98 -1.83
C VAL A 140 6.15 18.55 -3.30
N GLY A 141 5.29 17.58 -3.60
CA GLY A 141 4.99 17.16 -4.97
C GLY A 141 4.52 18.32 -5.84
N LEU A 142 3.56 19.11 -5.34
CA LEU A 142 2.99 20.23 -6.08
C LEU A 142 4.01 21.37 -6.30
N PHE A 143 4.75 21.76 -5.28
CA PHE A 143 5.62 22.95 -5.36
C PHE A 143 7.04 22.64 -5.88
N VAL A 144 7.51 21.41 -5.77
CA VAL A 144 8.87 21.02 -6.17
C VAL A 144 8.84 20.07 -7.38
N LEU A 145 8.09 18.95 -7.27
CA LEU A 145 8.09 17.93 -8.31
C LEU A 145 7.35 18.35 -9.56
N VAL A 146 6.20 19.02 -9.45
CA VAL A 146 5.42 19.49 -10.61
C VAL A 146 6.23 20.45 -11.49
N PRO A 147 6.88 21.51 -10.97
CA PRO A 147 7.75 22.36 -11.79
C PRO A 147 8.93 21.59 -12.41
N LEU A 148 9.55 20.67 -11.67
CA LEU A 148 10.64 19.83 -12.18
C LEU A 148 10.17 18.90 -13.30
N MET A 149 8.99 18.29 -13.16
CA MET A 149 8.37 17.49 -14.20
C MET A 149 8.11 18.30 -15.44
N GLN A 150 7.48 19.47 -15.30
CA GLN A 150 7.14 20.34 -16.41
C GLN A 150 8.36 20.86 -17.18
N SER A 151 9.40 21.31 -16.46
CA SER A 151 10.57 21.95 -17.09
C SER A 151 11.60 20.99 -17.63
N THR A 152 11.74 19.79 -17.04
CA THR A 152 12.88 18.92 -17.33
C THR A 152 12.44 17.50 -17.71
N ILE A 153 11.67 16.81 -16.84
CA ILE A 153 11.43 15.37 -17.00
C ILE A 153 10.48 15.09 -18.15
N LEU A 154 9.33 15.78 -18.21
CA LEU A 154 8.33 15.53 -19.25
C LEU A 154 8.82 15.92 -20.65
N PRO A 155 9.52 17.05 -20.90
CA PRO A 155 10.09 17.33 -22.21
C PRO A 155 11.06 16.25 -22.69
N VAL A 156 11.92 15.74 -21.80
CA VAL A 156 12.85 14.63 -22.13
C VAL A 156 12.10 13.35 -22.44
N LEU A 157 11.09 12.99 -21.63
CA LEU A 157 10.25 11.80 -21.89
C LEU A 157 9.50 11.92 -23.21
N MET A 158 8.94 13.07 -23.53
CA MET A 158 8.24 13.31 -24.81
C MET A 158 9.19 13.23 -25.99
N ALA A 159 10.43 13.75 -25.85
CA ALA A 159 11.44 13.72 -26.91
C ALA A 159 12.02 12.32 -27.14
N THR A 160 12.05 11.46 -26.13
CA THR A 160 12.62 10.11 -26.20
C THR A 160 11.54 9.03 -26.35
N VAL A 161 10.79 8.77 -25.29
CA VAL A 161 9.76 7.72 -25.22
C VAL A 161 8.54 8.08 -26.06
N GLY A 162 8.20 9.38 -26.13
CA GLY A 162 7.09 9.88 -26.92
C GLY A 162 7.22 9.65 -28.45
N GLN A 163 8.43 9.35 -28.93
CA GLN A 163 8.70 9.04 -30.34
C GLN A 163 8.49 7.55 -30.69
N LEU A 164 8.31 6.67 -29.68
CA LEU A 164 8.14 5.24 -29.91
C LEU A 164 6.74 4.94 -30.48
N PRO A 165 6.63 4.10 -31.53
CA PRO A 165 5.37 3.91 -32.26
C PRO A 165 4.22 3.31 -31.44
N LEU A 166 4.52 2.55 -30.38
CA LEU A 166 3.52 1.86 -29.56
C LEU A 166 3.20 2.59 -28.28
N ILE A 167 4.23 3.10 -27.57
CA ILE A 167 4.14 3.68 -26.24
C ILE A 167 4.06 5.21 -26.31
N GLY A 168 4.49 5.81 -27.42
CA GLY A 168 4.55 7.26 -27.58
C GLY A 168 3.21 7.97 -27.39
N ARG A 169 2.09 7.32 -27.74
CA ARG A 169 0.73 7.88 -27.51
C ARG A 169 0.43 8.17 -26.03
N LEU A 170 1.04 7.44 -25.12
CA LEU A 170 0.88 7.64 -23.67
C LEU A 170 1.60 8.91 -23.18
N PHE A 171 2.52 9.46 -23.99
CA PHE A 171 3.35 10.63 -23.68
C PHE A 171 3.10 11.81 -24.62
N GLN A 172 2.05 11.76 -25.44
CA GLN A 172 1.65 12.82 -26.39
C GLN A 172 0.48 13.62 -25.85
N ALA A 173 0.73 14.61 -25.00
CA ALA A 173 -0.30 15.54 -24.56
C ALA A 173 0.35 16.83 -24.03
N PRO A 174 -0.42 17.93 -23.86
CA PRO A 174 0.07 19.04 -23.09
C PRO A 174 0.55 18.55 -21.73
N ALA A 175 1.77 18.88 -21.36
CA ALA A 175 2.43 18.40 -20.16
C ALA A 175 2.48 19.52 -19.10
N PRO A 176 1.40 19.82 -18.37
CA PRO A 176 1.37 20.91 -17.39
C PRO A 176 2.15 20.59 -16.12
N GLY A 177 2.82 19.44 -16.07
CA GLY A 177 3.51 18.96 -14.88
C GLY A 177 2.59 18.26 -13.87
N ILE A 178 1.35 18.71 -13.75
CA ILE A 178 0.30 18.03 -12.99
C ILE A 178 -0.27 16.90 -13.85
N GLY A 179 -0.35 15.68 -13.29
CA GLY A 179 -0.88 14.53 -14.03
C GLY A 179 -0.65 13.20 -13.32
N LEU A 180 -1.13 12.13 -13.96
CA LEU A 180 -1.09 10.79 -13.38
C LEU A 180 0.33 10.28 -13.13
N LEU A 181 1.27 10.57 -14.06
CA LEU A 181 2.67 10.18 -13.90
C LEU A 181 3.32 10.87 -12.70
N THR A 182 3.11 12.19 -12.55
CA THR A 182 3.63 12.97 -11.41
C THR A 182 3.06 12.46 -10.10
N ALA A 183 1.75 12.17 -10.06
CA ALA A 183 1.11 11.55 -8.90
C ALA A 183 1.72 10.18 -8.56
N SER A 184 2.05 9.36 -9.57
CA SER A 184 2.71 8.07 -9.38
C SER A 184 4.12 8.21 -8.79
N PHE A 185 4.88 9.24 -9.18
CA PHE A 185 6.20 9.53 -8.60
C PHE A 185 6.08 9.96 -7.13
N VAL A 186 5.18 10.89 -6.80
CA VAL A 186 4.93 11.29 -5.41
C VAL A 186 4.56 10.08 -4.57
N LEU A 187 3.65 9.26 -5.09
CA LEU A 187 3.20 8.04 -4.43
C LEU A 187 4.34 7.04 -4.23
N SER A 188 5.23 6.87 -5.23
CA SER A 188 6.40 5.99 -5.11
C SER A 188 7.36 6.44 -4.01
N VAL A 189 7.66 7.74 -3.93
CA VAL A 189 8.52 8.31 -2.87
C VAL A 189 7.91 8.10 -1.49
N MET A 190 6.60 8.24 -1.36
CA MET A 190 5.88 8.06 -0.09
C MET A 190 5.86 6.60 0.40
N ILE A 191 5.66 5.63 -0.51
CA ILE A 191 5.59 4.20 -0.13
C ILE A 191 6.97 3.55 0.01
N LEU A 192 7.99 4.12 -0.62
CA LEU A 192 9.37 3.61 -0.62
C LEU A 192 9.93 3.39 0.81
N PRO A 193 9.91 4.36 1.74
CA PRO A 193 10.44 4.14 3.08
C PRO A 193 9.67 3.07 3.85
N PHE A 194 8.37 2.97 3.63
CA PHE A 194 7.51 1.97 4.25
C PHE A 194 7.88 0.54 3.82
N ILE A 195 7.99 0.29 2.50
CA ILE A 195 8.40 -1.01 1.97
C ILE A 195 9.84 -1.33 2.40
N THR A 196 10.74 -0.34 2.40
CA THR A 196 12.15 -0.51 2.81
C THR A 196 12.25 -0.94 4.27
N ALA A 197 11.51 -0.30 5.17
CA ALA A 197 11.55 -0.64 6.60
C ALA A 197 11.14 -2.10 6.83
N ILE A 198 10.01 -2.53 6.24
CA ILE A 198 9.52 -3.91 6.37
C ILE A 198 10.51 -4.89 5.74
N THR A 199 11.01 -4.61 4.53
CA THR A 199 11.95 -5.51 3.82
C THR A 199 13.25 -5.65 4.62
N ARG A 200 13.80 -4.57 5.17
CA ARG A 200 14.98 -4.59 6.03
C ARG A 200 14.75 -5.45 7.28
N ASP A 201 13.62 -5.28 7.95
CA ASP A 201 13.30 -6.05 9.16
C ASP A 201 13.16 -7.53 8.84
N VAL A 202 12.54 -7.88 7.73
CA VAL A 202 12.43 -9.26 7.24
C VAL A 202 13.80 -9.82 6.85
N PHE A 203 14.68 -9.05 6.21
CA PHE A 203 16.05 -9.49 5.92
C PHE A 203 16.86 -9.78 7.20
N ASN A 204 16.64 -9.01 8.26
CA ASN A 204 17.30 -9.24 9.54
C ASN A 204 16.85 -10.52 10.27
N THR A 205 15.76 -11.16 9.84
CA THR A 205 15.32 -12.47 10.39
C THR A 205 16.17 -13.64 9.91
N VAL A 206 16.98 -13.47 8.86
CA VAL A 206 17.87 -14.52 8.35
C VAL A 206 18.92 -14.84 9.41
N PRO A 207 19.03 -16.10 9.86
CA PRO A 207 20.02 -16.51 10.85
C PRO A 207 21.45 -16.16 10.43
N VAL A 208 22.23 -15.60 11.37
CA VAL A 208 23.62 -15.19 11.12
C VAL A 208 24.47 -16.37 10.64
N MET A 209 24.23 -17.57 11.19
CA MET A 209 24.92 -18.80 10.80
C MET A 209 24.78 -19.12 9.30
N LEU A 210 23.60 -18.89 8.70
CA LEU A 210 23.40 -19.12 7.27
C LEU A 210 24.24 -18.15 6.42
N ARG A 211 24.33 -16.89 6.83
CA ARG A 211 25.15 -15.87 6.15
C ARG A 211 26.64 -16.19 6.27
N GLU A 212 27.11 -16.47 7.48
CA GLU A 212 28.51 -16.78 7.74
C GLU A 212 28.95 -18.06 7.01
N SER A 213 28.11 -19.11 6.99
CA SER A 213 28.38 -20.35 6.25
C SER A 213 28.50 -20.07 4.75
N ALA A 214 27.65 -19.22 4.18
CA ALA A 214 27.71 -18.87 2.77
C ALA A 214 28.99 -18.10 2.43
N TYR A 215 29.37 -17.11 3.24
CA TYR A 215 30.65 -16.41 3.07
C TYR A 215 31.84 -17.34 3.30
N GLY A 216 31.76 -18.29 4.25
CA GLY A 216 32.79 -19.30 4.50
C GLY A 216 33.01 -20.27 3.31
N MET A 217 31.98 -20.50 2.49
CA MET A 217 32.06 -21.22 1.23
C MET A 217 32.63 -20.39 0.06
N GLY A 218 32.97 -19.11 0.30
CA GLY A 218 33.54 -18.22 -0.71
C GLY A 218 32.48 -17.48 -1.57
N MET A 219 31.20 -17.46 -1.15
CA MET A 219 30.17 -16.71 -1.88
C MET A 219 30.40 -15.19 -1.79
N THR A 220 30.17 -14.49 -2.88
CA THR A 220 30.12 -13.02 -2.91
C THR A 220 28.85 -12.49 -2.24
N THR A 221 28.87 -11.23 -1.81
CA THR A 221 27.68 -10.58 -1.19
C THR A 221 26.44 -10.67 -2.08
N TRP A 222 26.60 -10.52 -3.41
CA TRP A 222 25.51 -10.66 -4.35
C TRP A 222 24.91 -12.07 -4.36
N GLU A 223 25.75 -13.10 -4.31
CA GLU A 223 25.32 -14.49 -4.27
C GLU A 223 24.62 -14.81 -2.96
N VAL A 224 25.10 -14.30 -1.81
CA VAL A 224 24.44 -14.43 -0.50
C VAL A 224 23.05 -13.79 -0.54
N VAL A 225 22.93 -12.58 -1.07
CA VAL A 225 21.63 -11.90 -1.22
C VAL A 225 20.68 -12.72 -2.10
N ARG A 226 21.15 -13.12 -3.28
CA ARG A 226 20.30 -13.78 -4.28
C ARG A 226 19.90 -15.21 -3.91
N HIS A 227 20.80 -16.00 -3.31
CA HIS A 227 20.57 -17.41 -3.06
C HIS A 227 20.21 -17.76 -1.61
N ILE A 228 20.46 -16.86 -0.65
CA ILE A 228 20.18 -17.10 0.76
C ILE A 228 19.11 -16.12 1.27
N ILE A 229 19.37 -14.80 1.20
CA ILE A 229 18.51 -13.81 1.85
C ILE A 229 17.15 -13.72 1.16
N ILE A 230 17.11 -13.45 -0.13
CA ILE A 230 15.85 -13.29 -0.88
C ILE A 230 15.01 -14.57 -0.83
N PRO A 231 15.53 -15.79 -1.08
CA PRO A 231 14.71 -16.99 -1.00
C PRO A 231 14.19 -17.29 0.40
N TYR A 232 15.02 -17.08 1.44
CA TYR A 232 14.62 -17.28 2.84
C TYR A 232 13.51 -16.33 3.28
N THR A 233 13.56 -15.07 2.80
CA THR A 233 12.69 -13.99 3.26
C THR A 233 11.55 -13.67 2.29
N ARG A 234 11.41 -14.40 1.19
CA ARG A 234 10.46 -14.09 0.11
C ARG A 234 9.03 -13.83 0.58
N LEU A 235 8.51 -14.63 1.50
CA LEU A 235 7.15 -14.47 2.02
C LEU A 235 6.97 -13.16 2.78
N GLY A 236 7.92 -12.83 3.66
CA GLY A 236 7.88 -11.58 4.41
C GLY A 236 8.07 -10.35 3.52
N MET A 237 9.01 -10.42 2.56
CA MET A 237 9.23 -9.36 1.59
C MET A 237 7.98 -9.08 0.75
N VAL A 238 7.35 -10.13 0.26
CA VAL A 238 6.09 -10.00 -0.49
C VAL A 238 4.98 -9.44 0.40
N GLY A 239 4.90 -9.86 1.67
CA GLY A 239 3.98 -9.26 2.63
C GLY A 239 4.17 -7.74 2.76
N GLY A 240 5.41 -7.26 2.84
CA GLY A 240 5.73 -5.84 2.84
C GLY A 240 5.32 -5.11 1.56
N ILE A 241 5.54 -5.74 0.40
CA ILE A 241 5.11 -5.21 -0.90
C ILE A 241 3.58 -5.11 -0.98
N MET A 242 2.85 -6.13 -0.50
CA MET A 242 1.38 -6.12 -0.48
C MET A 242 0.82 -5.02 0.44
N LEU A 243 1.43 -4.81 1.60
CA LEU A 243 1.06 -3.70 2.49
C LEU A 243 1.32 -2.35 1.82
N GLY A 244 2.44 -2.20 1.12
CA GLY A 244 2.74 -1.02 0.30
C GLY A 244 1.71 -0.79 -0.81
N LEU A 245 1.29 -1.85 -1.50
CA LEU A 245 0.27 -1.79 -2.54
C LEU A 245 -1.10 -1.38 -1.97
N GLY A 246 -1.50 -1.95 -0.82
CA GLY A 246 -2.73 -1.55 -0.14
C GLY A 246 -2.74 -0.06 0.22
N ARG A 247 -1.60 0.45 0.70
CA ARG A 247 -1.40 1.89 0.97
C ARG A 247 -1.50 2.72 -0.31
N ALA A 248 -0.86 2.27 -1.40
CA ALA A 248 -0.87 2.97 -2.69
C ALA A 248 -2.29 3.09 -3.28
N LEU A 249 -3.10 2.04 -3.21
CA LEU A 249 -4.47 2.03 -3.71
C LEU A 249 -5.40 2.97 -2.94
N GLY A 250 -5.19 3.10 -1.63
CA GLY A 250 -6.01 3.93 -0.75
C GLY A 250 -5.51 5.37 -0.55
N GLU A 251 -4.39 5.76 -1.20
CA GLU A 251 -3.82 7.09 -0.97
C GLU A 251 -4.71 8.19 -1.53
N THR A 252 -4.99 9.18 -0.68
CA THR A 252 -5.89 10.27 -0.99
C THR A 252 -5.15 11.60 -1.12
N MET A 253 -4.55 12.08 -0.02
CA MET A 253 -4.07 13.46 0.08
C MET A 253 -2.87 13.74 -0.83
N ALA A 254 -1.85 12.87 -0.83
CA ALA A 254 -0.67 13.09 -1.66
C ALA A 254 -1.00 13.15 -3.16
N VAL A 255 -1.91 12.29 -3.60
CA VAL A 255 -2.32 12.20 -5.01
C VAL A 255 -3.22 13.36 -5.42
N THR A 256 -4.16 13.76 -4.58
CA THR A 256 -5.13 14.84 -4.88
C THR A 256 -4.46 16.15 -5.29
N PHE A 257 -3.33 16.50 -4.65
CA PHE A 257 -2.60 17.74 -4.97
C PHE A 257 -1.95 17.75 -6.35
N VAL A 258 -1.60 16.59 -6.90
CA VAL A 258 -0.74 16.49 -8.09
C VAL A 258 -1.36 15.74 -9.27
N VAL A 259 -2.53 15.12 -9.12
CA VAL A 259 -3.18 14.34 -10.19
C VAL A 259 -3.97 15.21 -11.17
N GLY A 260 -4.47 16.38 -10.73
CA GLY A 260 -5.11 17.38 -11.57
C GLY A 260 -6.64 17.33 -11.69
N SER A 261 -7.31 16.36 -11.02
CA SER A 261 -8.77 16.27 -10.82
C SER A 261 -9.63 16.34 -12.10
N VAL A 262 -9.12 15.84 -13.22
CA VAL A 262 -9.86 15.76 -14.50
C VAL A 262 -10.59 14.42 -14.57
N THR A 263 -11.90 14.47 -14.63
CA THR A 263 -12.81 13.31 -14.57
C THR A 263 -13.08 12.64 -15.92
N ARG A 264 -12.43 13.08 -17.00
CA ARG A 264 -12.53 12.48 -18.33
C ARG A 264 -11.42 11.44 -18.53
N LEU A 265 -11.75 10.38 -19.22
CA LEU A 265 -10.76 9.38 -19.61
C LEU A 265 -9.70 10.01 -20.53
N GLN A 266 -8.45 10.00 -20.09
CA GLN A 266 -7.30 10.45 -20.86
C GLN A 266 -6.50 9.24 -21.33
N THR A 267 -6.04 9.27 -22.57
CA THR A 267 -5.15 8.23 -23.13
C THR A 267 -3.70 8.42 -22.69
N SER A 268 -3.33 9.63 -22.29
CA SER A 268 -1.97 9.97 -21.91
C SER A 268 -1.80 9.97 -20.40
N ILE A 269 -0.74 9.31 -19.92
CA ILE A 269 -0.40 9.23 -18.50
C ILE A 269 0.25 10.51 -17.95
N ILE A 270 0.70 11.42 -18.83
CA ILE A 270 1.25 12.73 -18.43
C ILE A 270 0.17 13.79 -18.29
N SER A 271 -1.05 13.51 -18.76
CA SER A 271 -2.19 14.43 -18.65
C SER A 271 -2.79 14.42 -17.24
N PRO A 272 -3.42 15.55 -16.86
CA PRO A 272 -4.25 15.58 -15.65
C PRO A 272 -5.34 14.51 -15.70
N SER A 273 -5.53 13.83 -14.58
CA SER A 273 -6.48 12.72 -14.42
C SER A 273 -7.13 12.78 -13.05
N THR A 274 -7.81 11.71 -12.63
CA THR A 274 -8.34 11.56 -11.28
C THR A 274 -8.11 10.14 -10.77
N THR A 275 -8.16 9.97 -9.45
CA THR A 275 -8.24 8.66 -8.79
C THR A 275 -9.53 8.58 -8.00
N ILE A 276 -9.95 7.37 -7.58
CA ILE A 276 -11.16 7.21 -6.77
C ILE A 276 -11.09 8.06 -5.51
N SER A 277 -10.00 7.95 -4.76
CA SER A 277 -9.82 8.68 -3.50
C SER A 277 -9.77 10.20 -3.72
N ALA A 278 -9.08 10.68 -4.77
CA ALA A 278 -9.02 12.09 -5.12
C ALA A 278 -10.38 12.63 -5.56
N GLN A 279 -11.16 11.86 -6.33
CA GLN A 279 -12.51 12.22 -6.75
C GLN A 279 -13.45 12.38 -5.55
N ILE A 280 -13.40 11.44 -4.61
CA ILE A 280 -14.18 11.53 -3.36
C ILE A 280 -13.75 12.77 -2.57
N ALA A 281 -12.45 12.95 -2.32
CA ALA A 281 -11.93 14.06 -1.52
C ALA A 281 -12.31 15.45 -2.08
N ASN A 282 -12.30 15.60 -3.41
CA ASN A 282 -12.59 16.88 -4.05
C ASN A 282 -14.09 17.19 -4.17
N SER A 283 -14.95 16.19 -4.18
CA SER A 283 -16.38 16.39 -4.49
C SER A 283 -17.30 16.09 -3.31
N PHE A 284 -16.83 15.46 -2.23
CA PHE A 284 -17.69 15.00 -1.14
C PHE A 284 -18.36 16.14 -0.37
N GLY A 285 -17.64 17.27 -0.20
CA GLY A 285 -18.15 18.40 0.59
C GLY A 285 -19.35 19.12 -0.04
N ASP A 286 -19.46 19.06 -1.36
CA ASP A 286 -20.50 19.78 -2.13
C ASP A 286 -21.49 18.80 -2.78
N ALA A 287 -21.37 17.50 -2.49
CA ALA A 287 -22.21 16.47 -3.12
C ALA A 287 -23.50 16.26 -2.35
N ASP A 288 -24.61 16.16 -3.08
CA ASP A 288 -25.91 15.79 -2.56
C ASP A 288 -26.61 14.75 -3.47
N GLY A 289 -27.70 14.18 -2.99
CA GLY A 289 -28.56 13.27 -3.75
C GLY A 289 -27.80 12.16 -4.48
N LEU A 290 -27.99 12.10 -5.81
CA LEU A 290 -27.40 11.06 -6.67
C LEU A 290 -25.87 11.19 -6.78
N GLN A 291 -25.33 12.42 -6.73
CA GLN A 291 -23.89 12.63 -6.72
C GLN A 291 -23.22 12.01 -5.48
N LEU A 292 -23.79 12.25 -4.29
CA LEU A 292 -23.28 11.68 -3.04
C LEU A 292 -23.32 10.15 -3.10
N SER A 293 -24.45 9.56 -3.52
CA SER A 293 -24.57 8.11 -3.71
C SER A 293 -23.51 7.58 -4.69
N SER A 294 -23.22 8.32 -5.78
CA SER A 294 -22.19 7.92 -6.76
C SER A 294 -20.76 7.98 -6.21
N LEU A 295 -20.47 8.95 -5.32
CA LEU A 295 -19.18 8.99 -4.62
C LEU A 295 -19.04 7.83 -3.62
N ILE A 296 -20.11 7.49 -2.91
CA ILE A 296 -20.14 6.33 -2.01
C ILE A 296 -19.99 5.02 -2.81
N ALA A 297 -20.62 4.95 -4.00
CA ALA A 297 -20.43 3.82 -4.91
C ALA A 297 -18.96 3.69 -5.39
N LEU A 298 -18.25 4.81 -5.65
CA LEU A 298 -16.80 4.79 -5.89
C LEU A 298 -16.02 4.25 -4.69
N GLY A 299 -16.40 4.64 -3.46
CA GLY A 299 -15.80 4.11 -2.23
C GLY A 299 -16.00 2.61 -2.09
N LEU A 300 -17.19 2.10 -2.39
CA LEU A 300 -17.49 0.67 -2.42
C LEU A 300 -16.62 -0.06 -3.48
N ILE A 301 -16.51 0.53 -4.68
CA ILE A 301 -15.65 -0.01 -5.74
C ILE A 301 -14.19 -0.06 -5.28
N LEU A 302 -13.68 1.00 -4.64
CA LEU A 302 -12.31 1.03 -4.12
C LEU A 302 -12.07 -0.07 -3.09
N PHE A 303 -13.04 -0.29 -2.19
CA PHE A 303 -12.96 -1.35 -1.18
C PHE A 303 -12.87 -2.74 -1.85
N VAL A 304 -13.78 -3.03 -2.78
CA VAL A 304 -13.80 -4.31 -3.52
C VAL A 304 -12.53 -4.47 -4.37
N LEU A 305 -12.13 -3.44 -5.08
CA LEU A 305 -10.94 -3.43 -5.93
C LEU A 305 -9.67 -3.70 -5.12
N SER A 306 -9.49 -3.01 -3.98
CA SER A 306 -8.35 -3.22 -3.10
C SER A 306 -8.32 -4.64 -2.56
N PHE A 307 -9.47 -5.15 -2.12
CA PHE A 307 -9.59 -6.53 -1.66
C PHE A 307 -9.25 -7.53 -2.77
N CYS A 308 -9.80 -7.38 -3.97
CA CYS A 308 -9.54 -8.26 -5.12
C CYS A 308 -8.07 -8.23 -5.53
N VAL A 309 -7.46 -7.06 -5.62
CA VAL A 309 -6.04 -6.91 -5.99
C VAL A 309 -5.13 -7.58 -4.96
N LEU A 310 -5.36 -7.35 -3.67
CA LEU A 310 -4.58 -7.96 -2.60
C LEU A 310 -4.82 -9.47 -2.49
N ALA A 311 -6.06 -9.94 -2.66
CA ALA A 311 -6.38 -11.36 -2.67
C ALA A 311 -5.73 -12.07 -3.86
N LEU A 312 -5.79 -11.48 -5.06
CA LEU A 312 -5.16 -12.01 -6.26
C LEU A 312 -3.64 -12.09 -6.10
N ALA A 313 -3.03 -11.03 -5.58
CA ALA A 313 -1.60 -10.99 -5.34
C ALA A 313 -1.18 -12.07 -4.33
N LYS A 314 -1.91 -12.22 -3.22
CA LYS A 314 -1.67 -13.28 -2.23
C LYS A 314 -1.85 -14.69 -2.82
N TRP A 315 -2.85 -14.88 -3.66
CA TRP A 315 -3.10 -16.17 -4.32
C TRP A 315 -1.98 -16.55 -5.30
N LEU A 316 -1.50 -15.58 -6.10
CA LEU A 316 -0.38 -15.80 -7.02
C LEU A 316 0.89 -16.26 -6.28
N ILE A 317 1.17 -15.68 -5.13
CA ILE A 317 2.35 -16.01 -4.32
C ILE A 317 2.21 -17.37 -3.64
N GLY A 318 1.03 -17.65 -3.04
CA GLY A 318 0.79 -18.95 -2.40
C GLY A 318 0.92 -20.15 -3.33
N ARG A 319 0.79 -19.94 -4.65
CA ARG A 319 1.03 -20.97 -5.66
C ARG A 319 2.51 -21.24 -5.92
N THR A 320 3.37 -20.30 -5.64
CA THR A 320 4.84 -20.44 -5.86
C THR A 320 5.52 -21.19 -4.71
N ASP A 321 4.83 -21.40 -3.59
CA ASP A 321 5.36 -22.11 -2.41
C ASP A 321 5.09 -23.62 -2.41
N SER A 322 4.41 -24.14 -3.44
CA SER A 322 4.11 -25.58 -3.59
C SER A 322 5.13 -26.35 -4.44
N PHE A 323 6.33 -25.80 -4.69
CA PHE A 323 7.43 -26.47 -5.37
C PHE A 323 8.72 -26.43 -4.57
#